data_c364ea6e282adf2458bab87aee052638
#
_entry.id   c364ea6e282adf2458bab87aee052638
#
_cell.length_a   1.000
_cell.length_b   1.000
_cell.length_c   1.000
_cell.angle_alpha   90.00
_cell.angle_beta   90.00
_cell.angle_gamma   90.00
#
_symmetry.space_group_name_H-M   'P 1'
#
loop_
_entity.id
_entity.type
_entity.pdbx_description
1 polymer ?
#
loop_
_entity_poly.entity_id
_entity_poly.type
_entity_poly.pdbx_seq_one_letter_code
_entity_poly.pdbx_strand_id
1 'polypeptide(L)'
;MRALDIKGIGVMIRGDSGIGKSECALALIERGHSLVADDLTVIKLLDERELMASSRPLNRGYMECRGIGIINIAEMFGVKSIRLEKRIDMVVTLKEWTPEVIEARTGLEENYYEILGIKIPHIEFYVRPGR
;
A
#
# COMPACT_ATOMS: atom_id res chain seq x y z
N MET A 1 5.99 3.71 1.76
CA MET A 1 4.61 3.19 1.67
C MET A 1 4.12 3.27 0.24
N ARG A 2 3.27 2.33 -0.13
CA ARG A 2 2.62 2.36 -1.44
C ARG A 2 1.12 2.51 -1.24
N ALA A 3 0.47 3.27 -2.11
CA ALA A 3 -0.97 3.49 -2.05
C ALA A 3 -1.63 2.88 -3.28
N LEU A 4 -2.68 2.10 -3.04
CA LEU A 4 -3.46 1.46 -4.10
C LEU A 4 -4.95 1.71 -3.89
N ASP A 5 -5.68 1.63 -4.99
CA ASP A 5 -7.13 1.61 -4.98
C ASP A 5 -7.55 0.16 -5.28
N ILE A 6 -8.11 -0.50 -4.26
CA ILE A 6 -8.57 -1.88 -4.37
C ILE A 6 -10.08 -1.87 -4.34
N LYS A 7 -10.70 -1.88 -5.52
CA LYS A 7 -12.16 -1.84 -5.67
C LYS A 7 -12.82 -0.71 -4.89
N GLY A 8 -12.24 0.48 -4.98
CA GLY A 8 -12.77 1.66 -4.30
C GLY A 8 -12.26 1.87 -2.88
N ILE A 9 -11.46 0.95 -2.36
CA ILE A 9 -10.87 1.07 -1.04
C ILE A 9 -9.43 1.55 -1.16
N GLY A 10 -9.11 2.67 -0.53
CA GLY A 10 -7.75 3.22 -0.52
C GLY A 10 -6.90 2.51 0.51
N VAL A 11 -5.90 1.78 0.07
CA VAL A 11 -5.05 0.96 0.93
C VAL A 11 -3.60 1.46 0.87
N MET A 12 -3.02 1.71 2.05
CA MET A 12 -1.59 2.01 2.16
C MET A 12 -0.88 0.72 2.55
N ILE A 13 0.11 0.34 1.77
CA ILE A 13 0.92 -0.85 2.07
C ILE A 13 2.27 -0.40 2.59
N ARG A 14 2.63 -0.87 3.77
CA ARG A 14 3.91 -0.60 4.39
C ARG A 14 4.61 -1.90 4.80
N GLY A 15 5.90 -1.81 5.06
CA GLY A 15 6.71 -2.95 5.45
C GLY A 15 8.18 -2.68 5.16
N ASP A 16 9.04 -3.52 5.72
CA ASP A 16 10.47 -3.37 5.54
C ASP A 16 10.90 -3.65 4.10
N SER A 17 12.05 -3.09 3.73
CA SER A 17 12.64 -3.35 2.43
C SER A 17 12.86 -4.86 2.26
N GLY A 18 12.43 -5.40 1.12
CA GLY A 18 12.59 -6.82 0.82
C GLY A 18 11.49 -7.72 1.36
N ILE A 19 10.49 -7.18 2.04
CA ILE A 19 9.39 -7.98 2.58
C ILE A 19 8.41 -8.46 1.50
N GLY A 20 8.40 -7.81 0.32
CA GLY A 20 7.51 -8.17 -0.77
C GLY A 20 6.45 -7.16 -1.11
N LYS A 21 6.64 -5.88 -0.73
CA LYS A 21 5.67 -4.82 -1.04
C LYS A 21 5.46 -4.63 -2.54
N SER A 22 6.54 -4.61 -3.31
CA SER A 22 6.46 -4.45 -4.77
C SER A 22 5.73 -5.60 -5.42
N GLU A 23 6.04 -6.82 -4.99
CA GLU A 23 5.43 -8.03 -5.53
C GLU A 23 3.94 -8.07 -5.19
N CYS A 24 3.58 -7.67 -3.98
CA CYS A 24 2.18 -7.60 -3.55
C CYS A 24 1.42 -6.55 -4.38
N ALA A 25 1.98 -5.36 -4.53
CA ALA A 25 1.35 -4.31 -5.31
C ALA A 25 1.18 -4.73 -6.77
N LEU A 26 2.21 -5.32 -7.36
CA LEU A 26 2.16 -5.77 -8.76
C LEU A 26 1.10 -6.84 -8.96
N ALA A 27 0.99 -7.79 -8.04
CA ALA A 27 -0.03 -8.84 -8.12
C ALA A 27 -1.44 -8.24 -8.07
N LEU A 28 -1.66 -7.23 -7.24
CA LEU A 28 -2.95 -6.55 -7.16
C LEU A 28 -3.26 -5.79 -8.45
N ILE A 29 -2.26 -5.13 -9.04
CA ILE A 29 -2.43 -4.41 -10.29
C ILE A 29 -2.77 -5.38 -11.43
N GLU A 30 -2.12 -6.54 -11.47
CA GLU A 30 -2.41 -7.57 -12.46
C GLU A 30 -3.86 -8.06 -12.35
N ARG A 31 -4.44 -8.01 -11.17
CA ARG A 31 -5.82 -8.41 -10.92
C ARG A 31 -6.84 -7.31 -11.18
N GLY A 32 -6.40 -6.16 -11.69
CA GLY A 32 -7.29 -5.09 -12.07
C GLY A 32 -7.42 -3.95 -11.06
N HIS A 33 -6.59 -3.93 -10.03
CA HIS A 33 -6.57 -2.83 -9.08
C HIS A 33 -5.62 -1.74 -9.54
N SER A 34 -5.71 -0.56 -8.96
CA SER A 34 -4.97 0.61 -9.46
C SER A 34 -3.89 1.09 -8.49
N LEU A 35 -2.76 1.50 -9.06
CA LEU A 35 -1.69 2.15 -8.31
C LEU A 35 -2.01 3.63 -8.16
N VAL A 36 -1.90 4.14 -6.95
CA VAL A 36 -2.03 5.57 -6.67
C VAL A 36 -0.65 6.19 -6.53
N ALA A 37 0.19 5.59 -5.69
CA ALA A 37 1.53 6.10 -5.46
C ALA A 37 2.46 4.99 -5.00
N ASP A 38 3.74 5.10 -5.38
CA ASP A 38 4.79 4.23 -4.91
C ASP A 38 5.41 4.81 -3.62
N ASP A 39 6.65 4.49 -3.32
CA ASP A 39 7.30 4.86 -2.06
C ASP A 39 7.20 6.34 -1.69
N LEU A 40 7.17 7.23 -2.66
CA LEU A 40 7.04 8.66 -2.41
C LEU A 40 5.56 9.10 -2.45
N THR A 41 4.78 8.51 -1.58
CA THR A 41 3.36 8.86 -1.45
C THR A 41 3.21 10.22 -0.75
N VAL A 42 2.43 11.10 -1.38
CA VAL A 42 2.06 12.38 -0.80
C VAL A 42 0.71 12.21 -0.11
N ILE A 43 0.63 12.62 1.15
CA ILE A 43 -0.60 12.52 1.91
C ILE A 43 -1.04 13.90 2.35
N LYS A 44 -2.29 14.25 2.04
CA LYS A 44 -2.89 15.51 2.45
C LYS A 44 -4.07 15.25 3.37
N LEU A 45 -4.18 16.07 4.42
CA LEU A 45 -5.32 16.04 5.32
C LEU A 45 -6.38 16.99 4.78
N LEU A 46 -7.57 16.47 4.52
CA LEU A 46 -8.70 17.26 4.02
C LEU A 46 -9.77 17.41 5.11
N ASP A 47 -10.22 18.64 5.31
CA ASP A 47 -11.29 18.96 6.28
C ASP A 47 -11.04 18.37 7.67
N GLU A 48 -9.78 18.25 8.04
CA GLU A 48 -9.35 17.71 9.35
C GLU A 48 -9.83 16.27 9.63
N ARG A 49 -10.35 15.56 8.63
CA ARG A 49 -10.92 14.22 8.82
C ARG A 49 -10.48 13.19 7.83
N GLU A 50 -10.14 13.57 6.61
CA GLU A 50 -9.83 12.63 5.54
C GLU A 50 -8.38 12.75 5.09
N LEU A 51 -7.78 11.61 4.78
CA LEU A 51 -6.43 11.57 4.24
C LEU A 51 -6.51 11.21 2.76
N MET A 52 -5.92 12.05 1.92
CA MET A 52 -5.88 11.83 0.48
C MET A 52 -4.46 11.51 0.07
N ALA A 53 -4.27 10.35 -0.56
CA ALA A 53 -2.97 9.94 -1.08
C ALA A 53 -2.85 10.26 -2.55
N SER A 54 -1.65 10.69 -2.97
CA SER A 54 -1.33 10.92 -4.36
C SER A 54 0.18 10.74 -4.55
N SER A 55 0.63 10.70 -5.78
CA SER A 55 2.05 10.70 -6.08
C SER A 55 2.50 12.09 -6.54
N ARG A 56 3.80 12.34 -6.47
CA ARG A 56 4.36 13.53 -7.10
C ARG A 56 4.17 13.42 -8.62
N PRO A 57 3.96 14.53 -9.33
CA PRO A 57 3.76 14.49 -10.78
C PRO A 57 4.85 13.72 -11.54
N LEU A 58 6.11 13.87 -11.12
CA LEU A 58 7.24 13.19 -11.78
C LEU A 58 7.25 11.68 -11.55
N ASN A 59 6.59 11.21 -10.49
CA ASN A 59 6.58 9.78 -10.13
C ASN A 59 5.27 9.09 -10.48
N ARG A 60 4.31 9.85 -11.02
CA ARG A 60 2.98 9.33 -11.26
C ARG A 60 2.99 8.16 -12.25
N GLY A 61 2.40 7.03 -11.82
CA GLY A 61 2.30 5.86 -12.67
C GLY A 61 3.56 5.01 -12.73
N TYR A 62 4.62 5.40 -12.04
CA TYR A 62 5.85 4.62 -11.99
C TYR A 62 5.97 3.86 -10.69
N MET A 63 6.45 2.65 -10.77
CA MET A 63 6.68 1.82 -9.58
C MET A 63 8.04 1.15 -9.67
N GLU A 64 8.80 1.19 -8.57
CA GLU A 64 10.07 0.50 -8.50
C GLU A 64 9.84 -0.95 -8.11
N CYS A 65 10.32 -1.87 -8.93
CA CYS A 65 10.27 -3.30 -8.67
C CYS A 65 11.68 -3.81 -8.48
N ARG A 66 11.96 -4.32 -7.30
CA ARG A 66 13.28 -4.80 -6.94
C ARG A 66 13.74 -5.90 -7.91
N GLY A 67 14.94 -5.76 -8.45
CA GLY A 67 15.51 -6.70 -9.40
C GLY A 67 15.09 -6.49 -10.84
N ILE A 68 14.07 -5.68 -11.10
CA ILE A 68 13.57 -5.38 -12.44
C ILE A 68 13.87 -3.94 -12.82
N GLY A 69 13.68 -3.01 -11.88
CA GLY A 69 13.85 -1.59 -12.10
C GLY A 69 12.55 -0.82 -11.99
N ILE A 70 12.50 0.33 -12.65
CA ILE A 70 11.32 1.20 -12.62
C ILE A 70 10.37 0.81 -13.76
N ILE A 71 9.11 0.58 -13.42
CA ILE A 71 8.09 0.15 -14.38
C ILE A 71 7.07 1.26 -14.57
N ASN A 72 6.71 1.54 -15.82
CA ASN A 72 5.57 2.40 -16.14
C ASN A 72 4.31 1.54 -16.12
N ILE A 73 3.53 1.70 -15.07
CA ILE A 73 2.35 0.84 -14.82
C ILE A 73 1.27 1.06 -15.88
N ALA A 74 1.00 2.30 -16.25
CA ALA A 74 -0.02 2.58 -17.26
C ALA A 74 0.34 1.98 -18.62
N GLU A 75 1.64 2.00 -18.97
CA GLU A 75 2.09 1.41 -20.20
C GLU A 75 1.97 -0.10 -20.23
N MET A 76 2.27 -0.76 -19.11
CA MET A 76 2.19 -2.22 -19.01
C MET A 76 0.77 -2.76 -18.84
N PHE A 77 -0.06 -2.08 -18.07
CA PHE A 77 -1.37 -2.60 -17.65
C PHE A 77 -2.55 -1.75 -18.10
N GLY A 78 -2.29 -0.61 -18.78
CA GLY A 78 -3.33 0.30 -19.24
C GLY A 78 -3.59 1.46 -18.29
N VAL A 79 -4.25 2.51 -18.80
CA VAL A 79 -4.49 3.72 -18.01
C VAL A 79 -5.39 3.50 -16.80
N LYS A 80 -6.21 2.45 -16.82
CA LYS A 80 -7.08 2.13 -15.69
C LYS A 80 -6.31 1.58 -14.50
N SER A 81 -5.05 1.21 -14.71
CA SER A 81 -4.21 0.67 -13.64
C SER A 81 -3.56 1.75 -12.78
N ILE A 82 -3.77 3.01 -13.09
CA ILE A 82 -3.29 4.13 -12.27
C ILE A 82 -4.45 5.03 -11.87
N ARG A 83 -4.30 5.66 -10.71
CA ARG A 83 -5.27 6.60 -10.18
C ARG A 83 -4.51 7.80 -9.62
N LEU A 84 -4.99 9.01 -9.89
CA LEU A 84 -4.27 10.22 -9.52
C LEU A 84 -4.25 10.46 -8.02
N GLU A 85 -5.37 10.17 -7.37
CA GLU A 85 -5.47 10.31 -5.92
C GLU A 85 -6.54 9.39 -5.38
N LYS A 86 -6.47 9.08 -4.09
CA LYS A 86 -7.43 8.21 -3.44
C LYS A 86 -7.44 8.49 -1.95
N ARG A 87 -8.63 8.55 -1.36
CA ARG A 87 -8.78 8.61 0.09
C ARG A 87 -8.24 7.31 0.71
N ILE A 88 -7.53 7.44 1.82
CA ILE A 88 -6.98 6.31 2.54
C ILE A 88 -8.04 5.77 3.49
N ASP A 89 -8.38 4.51 3.33
CA ASP A 89 -9.37 3.82 4.16
C ASP A 89 -8.73 2.85 5.14
N MET A 90 -7.57 2.31 4.82
CA MET A 90 -6.89 1.38 5.71
C MET A 90 -5.40 1.30 5.42
N VAL A 91 -4.66 0.81 6.40
CA VAL A 91 -3.22 0.57 6.28
C VAL A 91 -2.96 -0.91 6.47
N VAL A 92 -2.15 -1.48 5.59
CA VAL A 92 -1.72 -2.87 5.69
C VAL A 92 -0.21 -2.87 5.89
N THR A 93 0.27 -3.55 6.93
CA THR A 93 1.69 -3.74 7.15
C THR A 93 2.06 -5.18 6.85
N LEU A 94 3.04 -5.37 5.98
CA LEU A 94 3.59 -6.70 5.71
C LEU A 94 4.73 -6.96 6.69
N LYS A 95 4.64 -8.05 7.39
CA LYS A 95 5.67 -8.47 8.36
C LYS A 95 6.12 -9.89 8.07
N GLU A 96 7.33 -10.21 8.49
CA GLU A 96 7.83 -11.56 8.35
C GLU A 96 7.16 -12.48 9.37
N TRP A 97 6.69 -13.63 8.89
CA TRP A 97 6.09 -14.62 9.77
C TRP A 97 7.16 -15.28 10.64
N THR A 98 6.87 -15.40 11.92
CA THR A 98 7.70 -16.14 12.86
C THR A 98 6.77 -16.99 13.74
N PRO A 99 7.27 -18.07 14.36
CA PRO A 99 6.43 -18.89 15.24
C PRO A 99 5.79 -18.11 16.38
N GLU A 100 6.44 -17.07 16.86
CA GLU A 100 5.95 -16.26 17.97
C GLU A 100 4.71 -15.43 17.62
N VAL A 101 4.46 -15.21 16.33
CA VAL A 101 3.33 -14.40 15.87
C VAL A 101 1.99 -14.99 16.32
N ILE A 102 1.86 -16.31 16.25
CA ILE A 102 0.60 -16.98 16.63
C ILE A 102 0.30 -16.77 18.10
N GLU A 103 1.31 -16.84 18.95
CA GLU A 103 1.14 -16.66 20.39
C GLU A 103 0.84 -15.21 20.78
N ALA A 104 1.38 -14.26 20.04
CA ALA A 104 1.23 -12.84 20.33
C ALA A 104 -0.14 -12.28 19.92
N ARG A 105 -0.85 -12.98 19.04
CA ARG A 105 -2.11 -12.47 18.49
C ARG A 105 -3.30 -12.93 19.33
N THR A 106 -3.96 -11.96 19.95
CA THR A 106 -5.18 -12.23 20.71
C THR A 106 -6.43 -12.24 19.82
N GLY A 107 -6.33 -11.77 18.60
CA GLY A 107 -7.37 -11.87 17.58
C GLY A 107 -8.53 -10.90 17.66
N LEU A 108 -8.67 -10.18 18.76
CA LEU A 108 -9.82 -9.28 18.96
C LEU A 108 -9.43 -7.83 19.25
N GLU A 109 -8.16 -7.51 19.17
CA GLU A 109 -7.70 -6.15 19.41
C GLU A 109 -7.90 -5.29 18.18
N GLU A 110 -8.53 -4.12 18.37
CA GLU A 110 -8.59 -3.14 17.33
C GLU A 110 -7.20 -2.54 17.13
N ASN A 111 -6.81 -2.40 15.88
CA ASN A 111 -5.49 -1.88 15.55
C ASN A 111 -5.66 -0.69 14.61
N TYR A 112 -5.01 0.41 14.96
CA TYR A 112 -5.06 1.64 14.17
C TYR A 112 -3.65 2.12 13.86
N TYR A 113 -3.51 2.77 12.73
CA TYR A 113 -2.28 3.44 12.33
C TYR A 113 -2.58 4.93 12.22
N GLU A 114 -1.81 5.75 12.91
CA GLU A 114 -2.07 7.18 12.93
C GLU A 114 -1.24 7.91 11.87
N ILE A 115 -1.91 8.69 11.05
CA ILE A 115 -1.28 9.54 10.03
C ILE A 115 -1.87 10.94 10.18
N LEU A 116 -1.01 11.94 10.37
CA LEU A 116 -1.43 13.34 10.53
C LEU A 116 -2.58 13.51 11.55
N GLY A 117 -2.52 12.74 12.63
CA GLY A 117 -3.51 12.82 13.69
C GLY A 117 -4.78 12.00 13.46
N ILE A 118 -4.89 11.34 12.32
CA ILE A 118 -6.08 10.54 11.97
C ILE A 118 -5.75 9.06 12.19
N LYS A 119 -6.61 8.37 12.93
CA LYS A 119 -6.47 6.94 13.17
C LYS A 119 -7.15 6.17 12.05
N ILE A 120 -6.37 5.37 11.34
CA ILE A 120 -6.83 4.57 10.21
C ILE A 120 -6.81 3.09 10.61
N PRO A 121 -7.85 2.31 10.26
CA PRO A 121 -7.83 0.88 10.53
C PRO A 121 -6.56 0.24 9.99
N HIS A 122 -5.94 -0.60 10.79
CA HIS A 122 -4.64 -1.19 10.47
C HIS A 122 -4.68 -2.70 10.57
N ILE A 123 -4.19 -3.38 9.55
CA ILE A 123 -4.08 -4.83 9.51
C ILE A 123 -2.62 -5.20 9.31
N GLU A 124 -2.15 -6.20 10.06
CA GLU A 124 -0.83 -6.76 9.87
C GLU A 124 -0.95 -8.08 9.13
N PHE A 125 -0.25 -8.20 8.00
CA PHE A 125 -0.16 -9.42 7.22
C PHE A 125 1.20 -10.04 7.41
N TYR A 126 1.22 -11.31 7.80
CA TYR A 126 2.48 -12.02 8.02
C TYR A 126 2.78 -12.89 6.82
N VAL A 127 3.95 -12.68 6.23
CA VAL A 127 4.39 -13.39 5.04
C VAL A 127 5.59 -14.26 5.38
N ARG A 128 5.67 -15.43 4.75
CA ARG A 128 6.81 -16.31 4.93
C ARG A 128 7.91 -15.94 3.97
N PRO A 129 9.18 -15.88 4.42
CA PRO A 129 10.31 -15.60 3.53
C PRO A 129 10.34 -16.58 2.37
N GLY A 130 10.69 -16.09 1.18
CA GLY A 130 10.89 -16.93 0.00
C GLY A 130 9.64 -17.41 -0.69
N ARG A 131 8.49 -16.84 -0.37
CA ARG A 131 7.24 -17.19 -1.04
C ARG A 131 6.60 -15.99 -1.73
#